data_c460129af85f7e4c1125aaaafbfbbf02
#
_entry.id   c460129af85f7e4c1125aaaafbfbbf02
#
_cell.length_a   1.000
_cell.length_b   1.000
_cell.length_c   1.000
_cell.angle_alpha   90.00
_cell.angle_beta   90.00
_cell.angle_gamma   90.00
#
_symmetry.space_group_name_H-M   'P 1'
#
loop_
_entity.id
_entity.type
_entity.pdbx_description
1 polymer ?
#
loop_
_entity_poly.entity_id
_entity_poly.type
_entity_poly.pdbx_seq_one_letter_code
_entity_poly.pdbx_strand_id
1 'polypeptide(L)'
;MNAEVATKLELIRQVLVSAEVVGVRFKGTDWFAWVTAGADSAVLLTVETGVAEVLVTAQDAWVLTDEIEAQRLQDEELPPNFQLQVNPWADAAMRETFVREATNGGKVCSDRPTITETVLPDLLVNYKRVMMQGELERYRQVGRKASAAMTEVLSSAKPTWTEYQLAGAGAEALWAQGLHPALTLVAGERRLPLYRHATPSNEAISQSAMMVFCARGYGLYANLTRFVYFGKKDEYSQLHQHIRAIEAQALNLCKPGVALNVVYQELKQAYEQHGYLQGIREHHQGGTCGYLAREIVANPNTCDTLTANMAVAWNPSLPGAKIEDTFVILEDGKLENLTFDPNFPSVEIAGRMRPIPLEIN
;
A
#
# COMPACT_ATOMS: atom_id res chain seq x y z
N MET A 1 -14.99 14.40 0.06
CA MET A 1 -13.70 14.91 0.57
C MET A 1 -13.86 15.89 1.74
N ASN A 2 -14.54 17.01 1.60
CA ASN A 2 -14.64 17.99 2.73
C ASN A 2 -15.19 17.42 4.05
N ALA A 3 -16.22 16.57 3.99
CA ALA A 3 -16.77 15.94 5.20
C ALA A 3 -15.80 14.92 5.82
N GLU A 4 -15.06 14.17 5.00
CA GLU A 4 -14.04 13.22 5.46
C GLU A 4 -12.88 13.93 6.16
N VAL A 5 -12.36 15.02 5.57
CA VAL A 5 -11.32 15.85 6.19
C VAL A 5 -11.81 16.42 7.52
N ALA A 6 -13.03 16.95 7.57
CA ALA A 6 -13.59 17.48 8.80
C ALA A 6 -13.69 16.42 9.91
N THR A 7 -14.13 15.19 9.57
CA THR A 7 -14.17 14.06 10.51
C THR A 7 -12.78 13.69 11.02
N LYS A 8 -11.78 13.62 10.12
CA LYS A 8 -10.39 13.31 10.50
C LYS A 8 -9.80 14.38 11.43
N LEU A 9 -10.04 15.67 11.13
CA LEU A 9 -9.60 16.76 12.00
C LEU A 9 -10.25 16.68 13.39
N GLU A 10 -11.52 16.29 13.47
CA GLU A 10 -12.21 16.09 14.74
C GLU A 10 -11.60 14.92 15.53
N LEU A 11 -11.36 13.77 14.89
CA LEU A 11 -10.66 12.63 15.51
C LEU A 11 -9.27 13.02 16.03
N ILE A 12 -8.51 13.80 15.25
CA ILE A 12 -7.19 14.28 15.65
C ILE A 12 -7.34 15.16 16.92
N ARG A 13 -8.28 16.10 16.94
CA ARG A 13 -8.51 16.99 18.08
C ARG A 13 -8.90 16.24 19.35
N GLN A 14 -9.69 15.19 19.24
CA GLN A 14 -9.99 14.30 20.37
C GLN A 14 -8.73 13.62 20.91
N VAL A 15 -7.82 13.20 20.01
CA VAL A 15 -6.54 12.62 20.39
C VAL A 15 -5.63 13.66 21.07
N LEU A 16 -5.61 14.92 20.61
CA LEU A 16 -4.83 15.99 21.28
C LEU A 16 -5.21 16.10 22.77
N VAL A 17 -6.51 16.08 23.06
CA VAL A 17 -7.01 16.17 24.45
C VAL A 17 -6.57 14.95 25.26
N SER A 18 -6.78 13.73 24.74
CA SER A 18 -6.50 12.49 25.46
C SER A 18 -5.00 12.23 25.66
N ALA A 19 -4.15 12.72 24.75
CA ALA A 19 -2.69 12.57 24.81
C ALA A 19 -1.98 13.73 25.53
N GLU A 20 -2.73 14.74 26.00
CA GLU A 20 -2.18 15.94 26.65
C GLU A 20 -1.12 16.66 25.79
N VAL A 21 -1.40 16.81 24.49
CA VAL A 21 -0.57 17.53 23.53
C VAL A 21 -1.36 18.69 22.92
N VAL A 22 -0.68 19.74 22.50
CA VAL A 22 -1.32 20.94 21.92
C VAL A 22 -1.37 20.90 20.39
N GLY A 23 -0.61 20.01 19.76
CA GLY A 23 -0.59 19.85 18.32
C GLY A 23 -0.09 18.48 17.86
N VAL A 24 -0.46 18.12 16.66
CA VAL A 24 0.11 16.99 15.93
C VAL A 24 0.70 17.48 14.61
N ARG A 25 1.87 16.98 14.26
CA ARG A 25 2.60 17.33 13.03
C ARG A 25 2.85 16.09 12.21
N PHE A 26 2.31 16.06 10.97
CA PHE A 26 2.49 14.99 10.01
C PHE A 26 3.50 15.40 8.95
N LYS A 27 4.55 14.62 8.78
CA LYS A 27 5.66 14.87 7.85
C LYS A 27 5.72 13.83 6.73
N GLY A 28 5.19 12.63 6.97
CA GLY A 28 5.14 11.55 5.99
C GLY A 28 4.10 11.78 4.90
N THR A 29 4.44 11.35 3.67
CA THR A 29 3.51 11.39 2.53
C THR A 29 2.26 10.53 2.75
N ASP A 30 2.36 9.48 3.54
CA ASP A 30 1.27 8.61 3.96
C ASP A 30 0.28 9.35 4.89
N TRP A 31 0.78 10.06 5.88
CA TRP A 31 -0.02 10.83 6.81
C TRP A 31 -0.60 12.09 6.17
N PHE A 32 0.18 12.75 5.30
CA PHE A 32 -0.31 13.88 4.51
C PHE A 32 -1.52 13.45 3.68
N ALA A 33 -1.42 12.38 2.91
CA ALA A 33 -2.51 11.87 2.09
C ALA A 33 -3.71 11.42 2.96
N TRP A 34 -3.47 10.80 4.12
CA TRP A 34 -4.56 10.42 5.03
C TRP A 34 -5.35 11.62 5.51
N VAL A 35 -4.71 12.62 6.10
CA VAL A 35 -5.41 13.74 6.73
C VAL A 35 -6.08 14.69 5.72
N THR A 36 -5.54 14.77 4.51
CA THR A 36 -6.06 15.61 3.42
C THR A 36 -7.07 14.90 2.51
N ALA A 37 -7.44 13.66 2.82
CA ALA A 37 -8.34 12.81 2.02
C ALA A 37 -7.82 12.52 0.60
N GLY A 38 -6.51 12.27 0.49
CA GLY A 38 -5.89 11.75 -0.74
C GLY A 38 -5.09 12.76 -1.55
N ALA A 39 -4.82 13.98 -1.01
CA ALA A 39 -3.88 14.90 -1.62
C ALA A 39 -2.43 14.37 -1.55
N ASP A 40 -1.57 14.81 -2.46
CA ASP A 40 -0.20 14.32 -2.58
C ASP A 40 0.85 15.41 -2.36
N SER A 41 1.72 15.18 -1.38
CA SER A 41 2.90 16.01 -1.12
C SER A 41 4.19 15.41 -1.67
N ALA A 42 4.13 14.28 -2.38
CA ALA A 42 5.32 13.63 -2.92
C ALA A 42 5.76 14.31 -4.23
N VAL A 43 7.03 14.70 -4.30
CA VAL A 43 7.72 15.10 -5.53
C VAL A 43 8.76 14.03 -5.86
N LEU A 44 9.56 13.65 -4.88
CA LEU A 44 10.53 12.57 -5.02
C LEU A 44 9.92 11.27 -4.46
N LEU A 45 9.62 10.30 -5.33
CA LEU A 45 8.92 9.06 -4.96
C LEU A 45 9.75 8.09 -4.09
N THR A 46 11.05 8.33 -3.98
CA THR A 46 11.98 7.44 -3.25
C THR A 46 12.18 7.84 -1.78
N VAL A 47 11.52 8.90 -1.32
CA VAL A 47 11.58 9.35 0.07
C VAL A 47 10.21 9.25 0.74
N GLU A 48 10.22 9.09 2.04
CA GLU A 48 8.98 8.93 2.82
C GLU A 48 8.35 10.28 3.22
N THR A 49 9.13 11.36 3.23
CA THR A 49 8.66 12.71 3.54
C THR A 49 8.32 13.45 2.25
N GLY A 50 7.23 14.23 2.28
CA GLY A 50 6.84 15.08 1.17
C GLY A 50 7.47 16.47 1.22
N VAL A 51 7.10 17.31 0.24
CA VAL A 51 7.46 18.74 0.20
C VAL A 51 6.56 19.60 1.07
N ALA A 52 5.57 19.00 1.72
CA ALA A 52 4.67 19.65 2.66
C ALA A 52 4.43 18.78 3.89
N GLU A 53 4.12 19.45 5.00
CA GLU A 53 3.76 18.87 6.28
C GLU A 53 2.37 19.37 6.69
N VAL A 54 1.71 18.68 7.59
CA VAL A 54 0.46 19.15 8.19
C VAL A 54 0.66 19.41 9.68
N LEU A 55 0.22 20.55 10.15
CA LEU A 55 0.10 20.86 11.58
C LEU A 55 -1.39 21.02 11.94
N VAL A 56 -1.84 20.30 12.95
CA VAL A 56 -3.21 20.42 13.49
C VAL A 56 -3.13 20.78 14.96
N THR A 57 -3.86 21.82 15.36
CA THR A 57 -4.08 22.22 16.76
C THR A 57 -5.56 22.08 17.12
N ALA A 58 -5.92 22.46 18.34
CA ALA A 58 -7.32 22.43 18.78
C ALA A 58 -8.24 23.34 17.92
N GLN A 59 -7.72 24.45 17.39
CA GLN A 59 -8.51 25.42 16.63
C GLN A 59 -8.24 25.35 15.12
N ASP A 60 -6.98 25.24 14.73
CA ASP A 60 -6.53 25.44 13.35
C ASP A 60 -5.88 24.19 12.76
N ALA A 61 -5.78 24.18 11.43
CA ALA A 61 -5.04 23.19 10.66
C ALA A 61 -4.31 23.88 9.50
N TRP A 62 -3.04 23.55 9.33
CA TRP A 62 -2.19 24.14 8.29
C TRP A 62 -1.50 23.06 7.46
N VAL A 63 -1.32 23.37 6.17
CA VAL A 63 -0.31 22.76 5.31
C VAL A 63 0.91 23.67 5.33
N LEU A 64 2.04 23.14 5.78
CA LEU A 64 3.31 23.87 5.89
C LEU A 64 4.19 23.49 4.71
N THR A 65 4.62 24.49 3.93
CA THR A 65 5.47 24.26 2.77
C THR A 65 6.42 25.44 2.55
N ASP A 66 7.16 25.43 1.46
CA ASP A 66 8.00 26.53 1.05
C ASP A 66 7.50 27.21 -0.25
N GLU A 67 8.19 28.27 -0.65
CA GLU A 67 7.83 29.08 -1.83
C GLU A 67 7.85 28.31 -3.14
N ILE A 68 8.62 27.21 -3.25
CA ILE A 68 8.76 26.42 -4.48
C ILE A 68 7.45 25.69 -4.76
N GLU A 69 6.85 25.09 -3.74
CA GLU A 69 5.69 24.20 -3.86
C GLU A 69 4.36 24.90 -3.57
N ALA A 70 4.38 26.08 -2.97
CA ALA A 70 3.19 26.75 -2.44
C ALA A 70 2.07 26.89 -3.49
N GLN A 71 2.41 27.32 -4.73
CA GLN A 71 1.41 27.52 -5.77
C GLN A 71 0.76 26.21 -6.21
N ARG A 72 1.54 25.16 -6.47
CA ARG A 72 1.02 23.84 -6.86
C ARG A 72 0.12 23.25 -5.77
N LEU A 73 0.58 23.29 -4.53
CA LEU A 73 -0.21 22.78 -3.41
C LEU A 73 -1.51 23.57 -3.22
N GLN A 74 -1.48 24.88 -3.39
CA GLN A 74 -2.66 25.75 -3.30
C GLN A 74 -3.69 25.41 -4.39
N ASP A 75 -3.24 25.17 -5.62
CA ASP A 75 -4.11 24.99 -6.77
C ASP A 75 -4.66 23.56 -6.88
N GLU A 76 -3.85 22.55 -6.49
CA GLU A 76 -4.12 21.15 -6.80
C GLU A 76 -4.42 20.27 -5.57
N GLU A 77 -3.82 20.59 -4.40
CA GLU A 77 -3.76 19.64 -3.30
C GLU A 77 -4.38 20.14 -1.98
N LEU A 78 -4.56 21.45 -1.80
CA LEU A 78 -4.98 22.04 -0.54
C LEU A 78 -6.49 21.89 -0.30
N PRO A 79 -6.95 21.08 0.69
CA PRO A 79 -8.36 21.05 1.04
C PRO A 79 -8.78 22.35 1.73
N PRO A 80 -10.05 22.79 1.59
CA PRO A 80 -10.53 24.06 2.13
C PRO A 80 -10.51 24.15 3.66
N ASN A 81 -10.29 23.04 4.35
CA ASN A 81 -10.19 22.98 5.83
C ASN A 81 -8.80 23.39 6.36
N PHE A 82 -7.83 23.61 5.46
CA PHE A 82 -6.46 23.94 5.82
C PHE A 82 -6.09 25.35 5.37
N GLN A 83 -5.27 26.00 6.18
CA GLN A 83 -4.56 27.22 5.79
C GLN A 83 -3.20 26.84 5.21
N LEU A 84 -2.73 27.55 4.19
CA LEU A 84 -1.38 27.37 3.65
C LEU A 84 -0.41 28.28 4.40
N GLN A 85 0.61 27.69 5.02
CA GLN A 85 1.72 28.41 5.64
C GLN A 85 2.98 28.21 4.79
N VAL A 86 3.52 29.31 4.29
CA VAL A 86 4.67 29.30 3.38
C VAL A 86 5.88 29.93 4.08
N ASN A 87 7.03 29.28 3.98
CA ASN A 87 8.31 29.82 4.42
C ASN A 87 9.28 29.94 3.23
N PRO A 88 10.30 30.82 3.30
CA PRO A 88 11.38 30.81 2.33
C PRO A 88 12.05 29.43 2.28
N TRP A 89 12.28 28.91 1.08
CA TRP A 89 12.89 27.59 0.90
C TRP A 89 14.30 27.50 1.52
N ALA A 90 15.02 28.63 1.53
CA ALA A 90 16.37 28.74 2.07
C ALA A 90 16.43 28.86 3.61
N ASP A 91 15.29 29.01 4.27
CA ASP A 91 15.22 29.20 5.74
C ASP A 91 14.18 28.25 6.38
N ALA A 92 14.57 27.01 6.54
CA ALA A 92 13.75 25.99 7.20
C ALA A 92 13.47 26.32 8.69
N ALA A 93 14.30 27.15 9.33
CA ALA A 93 14.10 27.54 10.74
C ALA A 93 12.83 28.39 10.93
N MET A 94 12.36 29.10 9.90
CA MET A 94 11.09 29.82 9.94
C MET A 94 9.90 28.87 10.10
N ARG A 95 9.92 27.68 9.49
CA ARG A 95 8.88 26.66 9.70
C ARG A 95 8.82 26.20 11.16
N GLU A 96 9.98 25.91 11.74
CA GLU A 96 10.05 25.52 13.17
C GLU A 96 9.61 26.65 14.11
N THR A 97 9.91 27.89 13.77
CA THR A 97 9.43 29.07 14.50
C THR A 97 7.91 29.16 14.43
N PHE A 98 7.32 29.02 13.23
CA PHE A 98 5.87 29.01 13.08
C PHE A 98 5.22 27.89 13.90
N VAL A 99 5.73 26.66 13.83
CA VAL A 99 5.18 25.54 14.63
C VAL A 99 5.20 25.86 16.11
N ARG A 100 6.30 26.40 16.63
CA ARG A 100 6.41 26.81 18.04
C ARG A 100 5.41 27.90 18.42
N GLU A 101 5.20 28.90 17.56
CA GLU A 101 4.25 29.98 17.78
C GLU A 101 2.80 29.48 17.74
N ALA A 102 2.43 28.71 16.71
CA ALA A 102 1.10 28.13 16.54
C ALA A 102 0.71 27.17 17.69
N THR A 103 1.70 26.60 18.36
CA THR A 103 1.51 25.68 19.49
C THR A 103 1.82 26.34 20.86
N ASN A 104 2.08 27.64 20.90
CA ASN A 104 2.50 28.37 22.09
C ASN A 104 3.66 27.68 22.86
N GLY A 105 4.56 27.04 22.12
CA GLY A 105 5.68 26.27 22.67
C GLY A 105 5.29 25.02 23.45
N GLY A 106 4.05 24.57 23.35
CA GLY A 106 3.56 23.37 24.02
C GLY A 106 4.01 22.07 23.32
N LYS A 107 3.67 20.95 23.94
CA LYS A 107 4.06 19.61 23.48
C LYS A 107 3.37 19.22 22.17
N VAL A 108 4.15 18.83 21.17
CA VAL A 108 3.69 18.35 19.84
C VAL A 108 4.06 16.88 19.67
N CYS A 109 3.17 16.09 19.08
CA CYS A 109 3.51 14.73 18.61
C CYS A 109 3.63 14.68 17.09
N SER A 110 4.42 13.73 16.57
CA SER A 110 4.69 13.61 15.14
C SER A 110 4.89 12.15 14.73
N ASP A 111 4.55 11.85 13.47
CA ASP A 111 4.86 10.57 12.82
C ASP A 111 6.37 10.38 12.57
N ARG A 112 7.11 11.48 12.51
CA ARG A 112 8.59 11.53 12.44
C ARG A 112 9.11 12.54 13.44
N PRO A 113 9.11 12.19 14.75
CA PRO A 113 9.43 13.13 15.79
C PRO A 113 10.88 13.59 15.75
N THR A 114 11.09 14.88 15.95
CA THR A 114 12.39 15.47 16.25
C THR A 114 12.68 15.34 17.77
N ILE A 115 13.82 15.89 18.22
CA ILE A 115 14.20 15.84 19.64
C ILE A 115 13.19 16.58 20.56
N THR A 116 12.40 17.51 20.00
CA THR A 116 11.40 18.30 20.73
C THR A 116 9.98 17.78 20.58
N GLU A 117 9.77 16.77 19.77
CA GLU A 117 8.46 16.17 19.49
C GLU A 117 8.37 14.76 20.12
N THR A 118 7.16 14.30 20.36
CA THR A 118 6.89 12.93 20.83
C THR A 118 6.31 12.09 19.70
N VAL A 119 6.34 10.77 19.84
CA VAL A 119 5.70 9.85 18.90
C VAL A 119 4.18 10.02 18.89
N LEU A 120 3.56 9.65 17.76
CA LEU A 120 2.10 9.64 17.66
C LEU A 120 1.48 8.66 18.65
N PRO A 121 0.34 9.00 19.27
CA PRO A 121 -0.45 8.05 20.03
C PRO A 121 -0.96 6.90 19.17
N ASP A 122 -0.97 5.68 19.71
CA ASP A 122 -1.44 4.46 19.01
C ASP A 122 -2.87 4.61 18.50
N LEU A 123 -3.72 5.32 19.22
CA LEU A 123 -5.11 5.57 18.81
C LEU A 123 -5.17 6.25 17.42
N LEU A 124 -4.28 7.23 17.18
CA LEU A 124 -4.22 7.95 15.90
C LEU A 124 -3.70 7.03 14.79
N VAL A 125 -2.70 6.21 15.09
CA VAL A 125 -2.18 5.20 14.15
C VAL A 125 -3.28 4.21 13.76
N ASN A 126 -4.11 3.80 14.71
CA ASN A 126 -5.23 2.90 14.46
C ASN A 126 -6.31 3.55 13.58
N TYR A 127 -6.62 4.84 13.77
CA TYR A 127 -7.56 5.57 12.89
C TYR A 127 -7.10 5.58 11.43
N LYS A 128 -5.79 5.73 11.15
CA LYS A 128 -5.27 5.69 9.78
C LYS A 128 -5.47 4.35 9.10
N ARG A 129 -5.46 3.25 9.85
CA ARG A 129 -5.58 1.87 9.33
C ARG A 129 -7.02 1.46 8.99
N VAL A 130 -8.02 2.13 9.55
CA VAL A 130 -9.45 1.83 9.34
C VAL A 130 -10.03 2.82 8.34
N MET A 131 -10.36 2.35 7.15
CA MET A 131 -10.78 3.19 6.02
C MET A 131 -12.20 3.74 6.22
N MET A 132 -12.39 5.02 5.98
CA MET A 132 -13.70 5.64 5.82
C MET A 132 -14.26 5.30 4.43
N GLN A 133 -15.58 5.52 4.23
CA GLN A 133 -16.24 5.20 2.97
C GLN A 133 -15.59 5.89 1.75
N GLY A 134 -15.20 7.16 1.88
CA GLY A 134 -14.53 7.91 0.81
C GLY A 134 -13.13 7.34 0.48
N GLU A 135 -12.42 6.81 1.48
CA GLU A 135 -11.14 6.13 1.29
C GLU A 135 -11.34 4.81 0.56
N LEU A 136 -12.35 4.01 0.94
CA LEU A 136 -12.68 2.75 0.26
C LEU A 136 -13.02 2.98 -1.22
N GLU A 137 -13.75 4.05 -1.55
CA GLU A 137 -14.08 4.40 -2.93
C GLU A 137 -12.82 4.74 -3.75
N ARG A 138 -11.91 5.54 -3.19
CA ARG A 138 -10.62 5.82 -3.83
C ARG A 138 -9.77 4.56 -3.95
N TYR A 139 -9.75 3.72 -2.93
CA TYR A 139 -8.98 2.48 -2.95
C TYR A 139 -9.48 1.50 -4.02
N ARG A 140 -10.81 1.37 -4.19
CA ARG A 140 -11.39 0.62 -5.30
C ARG A 140 -10.95 1.15 -6.67
N GLN A 141 -10.86 2.47 -6.83
CA GLN A 141 -10.35 3.08 -8.07
C GLN A 141 -8.88 2.72 -8.31
N VAL A 142 -8.03 2.86 -7.30
CA VAL A 142 -6.60 2.51 -7.39
C VAL A 142 -6.44 1.02 -7.75
N GLY A 143 -7.14 0.13 -7.07
CA GLY A 143 -7.08 -1.31 -7.32
C GLY A 143 -7.50 -1.70 -8.73
N ARG A 144 -8.65 -1.17 -9.21
CA ARG A 144 -9.13 -1.42 -10.57
C ARG A 144 -8.16 -0.91 -11.64
N LYS A 145 -7.65 0.32 -11.49
CA LYS A 145 -6.68 0.90 -12.43
C LYS A 145 -5.37 0.11 -12.46
N ALA A 146 -4.86 -0.28 -11.30
CA ALA A 146 -3.62 -1.06 -11.18
C ALA A 146 -3.75 -2.46 -11.81
N SER A 147 -4.89 -3.14 -11.57
CA SER A 147 -5.12 -4.48 -12.15
C SER A 147 -5.34 -4.41 -13.66
N ALA A 148 -6.08 -3.42 -14.17
CA ALA A 148 -6.25 -3.23 -15.61
C ALA A 148 -4.92 -2.92 -16.32
N ALA A 149 -4.08 -2.04 -15.75
CA ALA A 149 -2.74 -1.76 -16.25
C ALA A 149 -1.86 -3.03 -16.30
N MET A 150 -1.91 -3.86 -15.24
CA MET A 150 -1.18 -5.14 -15.20
C MET A 150 -1.65 -6.08 -16.31
N THR A 151 -2.96 -6.20 -16.52
CA THR A 151 -3.55 -7.05 -17.57
C THR A 151 -3.11 -6.59 -18.96
N GLU A 152 -3.18 -5.30 -19.25
CA GLU A 152 -2.79 -4.69 -20.52
C GLU A 152 -1.31 -5.00 -20.85
N VAL A 153 -0.43 -4.72 -19.90
CA VAL A 153 1.01 -4.90 -20.06
C VAL A 153 1.37 -6.36 -20.27
N LEU A 154 0.84 -7.27 -19.45
CA LEU A 154 1.14 -8.69 -19.59
C LEU A 154 0.55 -9.29 -20.87
N SER A 155 -0.60 -8.80 -21.33
CA SER A 155 -1.20 -9.23 -22.61
C SER A 155 -0.39 -8.78 -23.84
N SER A 156 0.38 -7.71 -23.72
CA SER A 156 1.24 -7.17 -24.79
C SER A 156 2.70 -7.61 -24.69
N ALA A 157 3.08 -8.28 -23.60
CA ALA A 157 4.44 -8.72 -23.35
C ALA A 157 4.95 -9.69 -24.41
N LYS A 158 6.26 -9.67 -24.65
CA LYS A 158 6.92 -10.54 -25.63
C LYS A 158 8.07 -11.32 -24.97
N PRO A 159 8.29 -12.58 -25.31
CA PRO A 159 9.36 -13.39 -24.72
C PRO A 159 10.77 -12.82 -24.95
N THR A 160 10.92 -11.95 -25.95
CA THR A 160 12.17 -11.25 -26.27
C THR A 160 12.40 -9.99 -25.44
N TRP A 161 11.41 -9.53 -24.68
CA TRP A 161 11.59 -8.37 -23.80
C TRP A 161 12.55 -8.71 -22.67
N THR A 162 13.33 -7.73 -22.25
CA THR A 162 14.07 -7.81 -21.00
C THR A 162 13.15 -7.55 -19.81
N GLU A 163 13.58 -7.93 -18.62
CA GLU A 163 12.86 -7.59 -17.40
C GLU A 163 12.74 -6.06 -17.22
N TYR A 164 13.78 -5.28 -17.62
CA TYR A 164 13.69 -3.81 -17.64
C TYR A 164 12.59 -3.30 -18.59
N GLN A 165 12.44 -3.90 -19.77
CA GLN A 165 11.40 -3.48 -20.72
C GLN A 165 10.01 -3.79 -20.19
N LEU A 166 9.82 -4.97 -19.57
CA LEU A 166 8.54 -5.32 -18.98
C LEU A 166 8.22 -4.42 -17.77
N ALA A 167 9.19 -4.13 -16.90
CA ALA A 167 9.03 -3.20 -15.78
C ALA A 167 8.74 -1.78 -16.25
N GLY A 168 9.43 -1.31 -17.31
CA GLY A 168 9.20 -0.01 -17.92
C GLY A 168 7.78 0.13 -18.49
N ALA A 169 7.29 -0.87 -19.22
CA ALA A 169 5.91 -0.91 -19.70
C ALA A 169 4.90 -0.87 -18.55
N GLY A 170 5.17 -1.60 -17.45
CA GLY A 170 4.34 -1.54 -16.26
C GLY A 170 4.29 -0.16 -15.60
N ALA A 171 5.44 0.50 -15.49
CA ALA A 171 5.51 1.85 -14.95
C ALA A 171 4.79 2.86 -15.85
N GLU A 172 4.94 2.79 -17.16
CA GLU A 172 4.24 3.62 -18.14
C GLU A 172 2.72 3.45 -18.00
N ALA A 173 2.22 2.22 -17.96
CA ALA A 173 0.79 1.94 -17.84
C ALA A 173 0.20 2.48 -16.52
N LEU A 174 0.94 2.40 -15.40
CA LEU A 174 0.51 2.98 -14.14
C LEU A 174 0.46 4.52 -14.20
N TRP A 175 1.50 5.16 -14.73
CA TRP A 175 1.50 6.62 -14.91
C TRP A 175 0.39 7.10 -15.82
N ALA A 176 0.10 6.38 -16.89
CA ALA A 176 -1.02 6.71 -17.80
C ALA A 176 -2.40 6.65 -17.10
N GLN A 177 -2.52 5.90 -16.01
CA GLN A 177 -3.71 5.83 -15.17
C GLN A 177 -3.70 6.83 -13.99
N GLY A 178 -2.66 7.67 -13.87
CA GLY A 178 -2.47 8.59 -12.76
C GLY A 178 -2.08 7.88 -11.45
N LEU A 179 -1.39 6.75 -11.55
CA LEU A 179 -0.86 6.00 -10.41
C LEU A 179 0.66 6.03 -10.41
N HIS A 180 1.24 6.13 -9.21
CA HIS A 180 2.68 6.04 -9.04
C HIS A 180 3.12 4.57 -9.03
N PRO A 181 4.12 4.16 -9.84
CA PRO A 181 4.75 2.83 -9.78
C PRO A 181 5.73 2.77 -8.60
N ALA A 182 5.19 2.74 -7.37
CA ALA A 182 6.00 2.76 -6.15
C ALA A 182 6.92 1.54 -6.01
N LEU A 183 6.49 0.39 -6.53
CA LEU A 183 7.31 -0.80 -6.70
C LEU A 183 6.87 -1.54 -7.97
N THR A 184 7.84 -1.91 -8.80
CA THR A 184 7.65 -2.84 -9.92
C THR A 184 8.75 -3.89 -9.87
N LEU A 185 8.39 -5.15 -9.53
CA LEU A 185 9.31 -6.28 -9.61
C LEU A 185 8.99 -7.11 -10.85
N VAL A 186 10.03 -7.61 -11.49
CA VAL A 186 9.91 -8.53 -12.63
C VAL A 186 10.94 -9.65 -12.49
N ALA A 187 10.50 -10.88 -12.70
CA ALA A 187 11.36 -12.04 -12.84
C ALA A 187 11.00 -12.79 -14.11
N GLY A 188 11.94 -12.93 -15.03
CA GLY A 188 11.85 -13.84 -16.17
C GLY A 188 12.14 -15.29 -15.79
N GLU A 189 11.96 -16.22 -16.74
CA GLU A 189 12.01 -17.66 -16.57
C GLU A 189 13.17 -18.15 -15.70
N ARG A 190 14.40 -17.73 -15.97
CA ARG A 190 15.59 -18.19 -15.24
C ARG A 190 15.60 -17.71 -13.77
N ARG A 191 15.16 -16.47 -13.54
CA ARG A 191 15.25 -15.82 -12.22
C ARG A 191 14.03 -16.08 -11.34
N LEU A 192 12.92 -16.49 -11.93
CA LEU A 192 11.66 -16.74 -11.27
C LEU A 192 11.76 -17.71 -10.07
N PRO A 193 12.41 -18.86 -10.14
CA PRO A 193 12.56 -19.76 -8.99
C PRO A 193 13.61 -19.32 -7.98
N LEU A 194 14.48 -18.35 -8.32
CA LEU A 194 15.64 -17.98 -7.51
C LEU A 194 15.35 -16.86 -6.50
N TYR A 195 14.55 -15.88 -6.89
CA TYR A 195 14.39 -14.65 -6.11
C TYR A 195 12.93 -14.36 -5.77
N ARG A 196 12.65 -14.07 -4.49
CA ARG A 196 11.31 -13.68 -4.03
C ARG A 196 11.03 -12.20 -4.33
N HIS A 197 12.05 -11.34 -4.23
CA HIS A 197 12.03 -9.95 -4.63
C HIS A 197 13.01 -9.74 -5.80
N ALA A 198 12.59 -10.15 -6.98
CA ALA A 198 13.39 -10.00 -8.19
C ALA A 198 13.29 -8.56 -8.73
N THR A 199 14.24 -7.71 -8.38
CA THR A 199 14.40 -6.42 -9.04
C THR A 199 14.71 -6.65 -10.53
N PRO A 200 14.14 -5.86 -11.46
CA PRO A 200 14.34 -6.04 -12.90
C PRO A 200 15.82 -6.02 -13.29
N SER A 201 16.15 -6.77 -14.33
CA SER A 201 17.48 -6.85 -14.90
C SER A 201 17.45 -6.78 -16.43
N ASN A 202 18.61 -6.86 -17.09
CA ASN A 202 18.71 -6.91 -18.54
C ASN A 202 18.51 -8.30 -19.12
N GLU A 203 18.11 -9.29 -18.31
CA GLU A 203 17.82 -10.63 -18.80
C GLU A 203 16.48 -10.67 -19.53
N ALA A 204 16.40 -11.50 -20.57
CA ALA A 204 15.14 -11.73 -21.28
C ALA A 204 14.14 -12.46 -20.39
N ILE A 205 12.86 -12.12 -20.50
CA ILE A 205 11.81 -12.81 -19.76
C ILE A 205 11.59 -14.23 -20.25
N SER A 206 11.96 -14.52 -21.51
CA SER A 206 11.89 -15.84 -22.14
C SER A 206 10.48 -16.45 -22.09
N GLN A 207 10.33 -17.68 -21.63
CA GLN A 207 9.06 -18.41 -21.68
C GLN A 207 8.07 -18.05 -20.55
N SER A 208 8.48 -17.29 -19.56
CA SER A 208 7.59 -16.87 -18.48
C SER A 208 8.08 -15.64 -17.75
N ALA A 209 7.15 -14.87 -17.21
CA ALA A 209 7.49 -13.78 -16.30
C ALA A 209 6.47 -13.62 -15.17
N MET A 210 6.97 -13.21 -14.03
CA MET A 210 6.20 -12.64 -12.94
C MET A 210 6.34 -11.12 -12.97
N MET A 211 5.24 -10.41 -12.75
CA MET A 211 5.21 -8.97 -12.47
C MET A 211 4.49 -8.70 -11.16
N VAL A 212 5.06 -7.82 -10.34
CA VAL A 212 4.49 -7.36 -9.08
C VAL A 212 4.37 -5.85 -9.11
N PHE A 213 3.21 -5.33 -8.72
CA PHE A 213 3.00 -3.91 -8.47
C PHE A 213 2.74 -3.64 -6.99
N CYS A 214 3.33 -2.55 -6.48
CA CYS A 214 2.74 -1.72 -5.44
C CYS A 214 2.39 -0.39 -6.12
N ALA A 215 1.16 -0.25 -6.59
CA ALA A 215 0.68 0.94 -7.27
C ALA A 215 0.09 1.91 -6.26
N ARG A 216 0.55 3.18 -6.24
CA ARG A 216 0.09 4.19 -5.30
C ARG A 216 -0.79 5.22 -5.98
N GLY A 217 -1.97 5.49 -5.41
CA GLY A 217 -2.85 6.59 -5.82
C GLY A 217 -3.61 7.13 -4.62
N TYR A 218 -3.81 8.44 -4.52
CA TYR A 218 -4.41 9.07 -3.34
C TYR A 218 -3.71 8.69 -2.02
N GLY A 219 -2.42 8.39 -2.06
CA GLY A 219 -1.65 7.85 -0.94
C GLY A 219 -1.88 6.36 -0.63
N LEU A 220 -2.86 5.69 -1.25
CA LEU A 220 -3.22 4.30 -1.00
C LEU A 220 -2.46 3.34 -1.92
N TYR A 221 -2.04 2.19 -1.40
CA TYR A 221 -1.23 1.19 -2.12
C TYR A 221 -2.04 -0.04 -2.50
N ALA A 222 -2.23 -0.28 -3.80
CA ALA A 222 -2.72 -1.54 -4.33
C ALA A 222 -1.55 -2.47 -4.65
N ASN A 223 -1.53 -3.63 -4.01
CA ASN A 223 -0.49 -4.65 -4.14
C ASN A 223 -1.07 -5.84 -4.91
N LEU A 224 -0.40 -6.24 -5.99
CA LEU A 224 -0.83 -7.38 -6.79
C LEU A 224 0.34 -8.05 -7.51
N THR A 225 0.21 -9.37 -7.74
CA THR A 225 1.17 -10.20 -8.48
C THR A 225 0.46 -10.97 -9.57
N ARG A 226 1.00 -10.96 -10.80
CA ARG A 226 0.49 -11.71 -11.94
C ARG A 226 1.63 -12.39 -12.70
N PHE A 227 1.27 -13.41 -13.48
CA PHE A 227 2.19 -14.18 -14.31
C PHE A 227 1.73 -14.22 -15.75
N VAL A 228 2.69 -14.26 -16.68
CA VAL A 228 2.48 -14.58 -18.09
C VAL A 228 3.37 -15.74 -18.49
N TYR A 229 2.84 -16.66 -19.30
CA TYR A 229 3.56 -17.75 -19.94
C TYR A 229 3.41 -17.65 -21.46
N PHE A 230 4.51 -17.85 -22.16
CA PHE A 230 4.57 -17.91 -23.61
C PHE A 230 4.66 -19.38 -24.02
N GLY A 231 3.57 -19.90 -24.58
CA GLY A 231 3.37 -21.32 -24.74
C GLY A 231 2.96 -22.02 -23.44
N LYS A 232 2.48 -23.24 -23.54
CA LYS A 232 1.96 -24.00 -22.40
C LYS A 232 3.11 -24.46 -21.51
N LYS A 233 3.11 -24.01 -20.23
CA LYS A 233 4.06 -24.46 -19.21
C LYS A 233 3.32 -25.13 -18.06
N ASP A 234 3.50 -26.42 -17.91
CA ASP A 234 2.99 -27.22 -16.78
C ASP A 234 3.95 -27.23 -15.57
N GLU A 235 5.21 -26.78 -15.75
CA GLU A 235 6.28 -26.90 -14.76
C GLU A 235 5.93 -26.30 -13.39
N TYR A 236 5.23 -25.16 -13.37
CA TYR A 236 4.82 -24.49 -12.13
C TYR A 236 3.33 -24.60 -11.83
N SER A 237 2.56 -25.35 -12.61
CA SER A 237 1.11 -25.47 -12.47
C SER A 237 0.71 -25.94 -11.07
N GLN A 238 1.36 -26.99 -10.56
CA GLN A 238 1.12 -27.50 -9.21
C GLN A 238 1.49 -26.49 -8.11
N LEU A 239 2.62 -25.77 -8.28
CA LEU A 239 3.04 -24.74 -7.32
C LEU A 239 2.03 -23.59 -7.26
N HIS A 240 1.51 -23.16 -8.40
CA HIS A 240 0.44 -22.16 -8.46
C HIS A 240 -0.87 -22.63 -7.82
N GLN A 241 -1.20 -23.92 -7.92
CA GLN A 241 -2.37 -24.50 -7.23
C GLN A 241 -2.14 -24.46 -5.70
N HIS A 242 -0.99 -24.93 -5.24
CA HIS A 242 -0.65 -24.96 -3.81
C HIS A 242 -0.63 -23.54 -3.21
N ILE A 243 -0.02 -22.57 -3.91
CA ILE A 243 0.07 -21.21 -3.38
C ILE A 243 -1.30 -20.52 -3.28
N ARG A 244 -2.22 -20.76 -4.22
CA ARG A 244 -3.61 -20.30 -4.12
C ARG A 244 -4.35 -20.95 -2.96
N ALA A 245 -4.11 -22.23 -2.69
CA ALA A 245 -4.71 -22.94 -1.55
C ALA A 245 -4.16 -22.40 -0.22
N ILE A 246 -2.86 -22.13 -0.13
CA ILE A 246 -2.20 -21.54 1.05
C ILE A 246 -2.77 -20.14 1.32
N GLU A 247 -2.86 -19.29 0.30
CA GLU A 247 -3.45 -17.96 0.45
C GLU A 247 -4.91 -18.02 0.88
N ALA A 248 -5.69 -18.95 0.33
CA ALA A 248 -7.11 -19.10 0.66
C ALA A 248 -7.33 -19.39 2.16
N GLN A 249 -6.44 -20.15 2.81
CA GLN A 249 -6.51 -20.39 4.25
C GLN A 249 -6.31 -19.10 5.05
N ALA A 250 -5.31 -18.28 4.70
CA ALA A 250 -5.12 -16.96 5.30
C ALA A 250 -6.34 -16.05 5.12
N LEU A 251 -6.84 -15.95 3.88
CA LEU A 251 -8.01 -15.13 3.57
C LEU A 251 -9.27 -15.56 4.33
N ASN A 252 -9.45 -16.84 4.61
CA ASN A 252 -10.58 -17.34 5.39
C ASN A 252 -10.57 -16.85 6.85
N LEU A 253 -9.40 -16.54 7.39
CA LEU A 253 -9.22 -15.99 8.73
C LEU A 253 -9.26 -14.46 8.79
N CYS A 254 -9.23 -13.75 7.64
CA CYS A 254 -9.29 -12.30 7.62
C CYS A 254 -10.68 -11.78 7.96
N LYS A 255 -10.99 -11.74 9.27
CA LYS A 255 -12.27 -11.31 9.83
C LYS A 255 -12.03 -10.35 11.00
N PRO A 256 -12.99 -9.45 11.30
CA PRO A 256 -12.91 -8.61 12.47
C PRO A 256 -12.68 -9.44 13.75
N GLY A 257 -11.74 -8.98 14.60
CA GLY A 257 -11.37 -9.63 15.86
C GLY A 257 -10.27 -10.68 15.77
N VAL A 258 -9.84 -11.09 14.57
CA VAL A 258 -8.74 -12.04 14.39
C VAL A 258 -7.40 -11.31 14.45
N ALA A 259 -6.45 -11.80 15.25
CA ALA A 259 -5.13 -11.23 15.34
C ALA A 259 -4.23 -11.67 14.16
N LEU A 260 -3.30 -10.80 13.73
CA LEU A 260 -2.42 -11.06 12.60
C LEU A 260 -1.48 -12.26 12.82
N ASN A 261 -1.03 -12.51 14.06
CA ASN A 261 -0.24 -13.69 14.39
C ASN A 261 -1.02 -14.99 14.19
N VAL A 262 -2.34 -14.99 14.38
CA VAL A 262 -3.20 -16.17 14.12
C VAL A 262 -3.23 -16.47 12.63
N VAL A 263 -3.38 -15.44 11.78
CA VAL A 263 -3.32 -15.60 10.32
C VAL A 263 -1.92 -16.08 9.88
N TYR A 264 -0.86 -15.56 10.50
CA TYR A 264 0.51 -16.01 10.22
C TYR A 264 0.71 -17.49 10.57
N GLN A 265 0.19 -17.96 11.71
CA GLN A 265 0.26 -19.38 12.10
C GLN A 265 -0.52 -20.28 11.15
N GLU A 266 -1.68 -19.83 10.65
CA GLU A 266 -2.43 -20.55 9.63
C GLU A 266 -1.64 -20.69 8.34
N LEU A 267 -1.01 -19.60 7.87
CA LEU A 267 -0.12 -19.65 6.69
C LEU A 267 1.01 -20.68 6.89
N LYS A 268 1.63 -20.69 8.08
CA LYS A 268 2.67 -21.67 8.41
C LYS A 268 2.15 -23.10 8.30
N GLN A 269 0.99 -23.37 8.88
CA GLN A 269 0.36 -24.69 8.82
C GLN A 269 -0.02 -25.07 7.39
N ALA A 270 -0.54 -24.11 6.61
CA ALA A 270 -0.88 -24.32 5.21
C ALA A 270 0.35 -24.71 4.36
N TYR A 271 1.49 -24.04 4.56
CA TYR A 271 2.74 -24.42 3.91
C TYR A 271 3.17 -25.85 4.31
N GLU A 272 3.10 -26.20 5.59
CA GLU A 272 3.44 -27.53 6.11
C GLU A 272 2.55 -28.61 5.50
N GLN A 273 1.24 -28.39 5.44
CA GLN A 273 0.26 -29.30 4.84
C GLN A 273 0.53 -29.59 3.36
N HIS A 274 1.06 -28.63 2.63
CA HIS A 274 1.46 -28.78 1.23
C HIS A 274 2.91 -29.27 1.03
N GLY A 275 3.63 -29.59 2.13
CA GLY A 275 5.00 -30.13 2.07
C GLY A 275 6.12 -29.08 1.99
N TYR A 276 5.82 -27.79 2.25
CA TYR A 276 6.77 -26.69 2.14
C TYR A 276 7.15 -26.10 3.52
N LEU A 277 7.70 -26.91 4.40
CA LEU A 277 8.05 -26.54 5.79
C LEU A 277 8.86 -25.24 5.93
N GLN A 278 9.70 -24.92 4.95
CA GLN A 278 10.54 -23.73 4.97
C GLN A 278 9.91 -22.52 4.27
N GLY A 279 8.85 -22.70 3.49
CA GLY A 279 8.24 -21.65 2.66
C GLY A 279 7.84 -20.40 3.44
N ILE A 280 7.35 -20.58 4.67
CA ILE A 280 6.99 -19.46 5.57
C ILE A 280 8.18 -18.56 5.92
N ARG A 281 9.42 -19.05 5.83
CA ARG A 281 10.65 -18.35 6.22
C ARG A 281 11.35 -17.68 5.04
N GLU A 282 10.99 -18.05 3.81
CA GLU A 282 11.68 -17.59 2.60
C GLU A 282 11.24 -16.19 2.15
N HIS A 283 10.14 -15.70 2.69
CA HIS A 283 9.56 -14.40 2.37
C HIS A 283 8.67 -13.91 3.51
N HIS A 284 8.50 -12.59 3.70
CA HIS A 284 7.42 -12.09 4.55
C HIS A 284 6.08 -12.41 3.88
N GLN A 285 5.08 -12.78 4.67
CA GLN A 285 3.84 -13.33 4.11
C GLN A 285 2.75 -12.27 3.85
N GLY A 286 3.05 -10.99 4.07
CA GLY A 286 2.10 -9.91 3.94
C GLY A 286 1.58 -9.42 5.28
N GLY A 287 0.39 -8.84 5.28
CA GLY A 287 -0.27 -8.24 6.44
C GLY A 287 -1.26 -7.16 6.04
N THR A 288 -1.45 -6.14 6.90
CA THR A 288 -2.30 -5.01 6.56
C THR A 288 -1.60 -4.02 5.63
N CYS A 289 -2.37 -3.34 4.80
CA CYS A 289 -1.91 -2.30 3.89
C CYS A 289 -2.92 -1.14 3.88
N GLY A 290 -2.56 -0.05 3.21
CA GLY A 290 -3.38 1.15 3.14
C GLY A 290 -2.57 2.30 2.61
N TYR A 291 -2.27 3.28 3.43
CA TYR A 291 -1.39 4.41 3.11
C TYR A 291 0.11 4.03 3.09
N LEU A 292 0.43 2.80 3.50
CA LEU A 292 1.70 2.15 3.26
C LEU A 292 1.45 0.83 2.52
N ALA A 293 2.42 0.39 1.70
CA ALA A 293 2.36 -0.92 1.04
C ALA A 293 2.22 -2.05 2.09
N ARG A 294 2.76 -1.82 3.29
CA ARG A 294 2.51 -2.62 4.50
C ARG A 294 2.41 -1.68 5.70
N GLU A 295 1.22 -1.60 6.29
CA GLU A 295 1.02 -0.91 7.58
C GLU A 295 1.58 -1.77 8.72
N ILE A 296 1.31 -3.08 8.67
CA ILE A 296 1.83 -4.07 9.59
C ILE A 296 2.22 -5.33 8.79
N VAL A 297 3.45 -5.77 8.94
CA VAL A 297 3.87 -7.10 8.47
C VAL A 297 3.56 -8.14 9.53
N ALA A 298 2.73 -9.13 9.17
CA ALA A 298 2.35 -10.19 10.08
C ALA A 298 3.54 -11.11 10.40
N ASN A 299 3.73 -11.40 11.68
CA ASN A 299 4.74 -12.31 12.19
C ASN A 299 4.22 -13.01 13.47
N PRO A 300 4.94 -13.97 14.07
CA PRO A 300 4.47 -14.68 15.25
C PRO A 300 4.10 -13.82 16.47
N ASN A 301 4.63 -12.61 16.55
CA ASN A 301 4.46 -11.71 17.70
C ASN A 301 3.48 -10.55 17.42
N THR A 302 2.88 -10.49 16.24
CA THR A 302 1.97 -9.40 15.85
C THR A 302 0.58 -9.66 16.44
N CYS A 303 0.26 -9.03 17.56
CA CYS A 303 -1.01 -9.18 18.26
C CYS A 303 -2.10 -8.21 17.78
N ASP A 304 -1.80 -7.29 16.87
CA ASP A 304 -2.77 -6.37 16.26
C ASP A 304 -3.93 -7.16 15.65
N THR A 305 -5.15 -6.74 15.94
CA THR A 305 -6.37 -7.40 15.47
C THR A 305 -6.92 -6.72 14.22
N LEU A 306 -7.40 -7.53 13.30
CA LEU A 306 -8.13 -7.07 12.13
C LEU A 306 -9.49 -6.48 12.54
N THR A 307 -9.92 -5.44 11.84
CA THR A 307 -11.25 -4.85 11.99
C THR A 307 -11.90 -4.65 10.61
N ALA A 308 -13.21 -4.41 10.61
CA ALA A 308 -13.89 -3.99 9.38
C ALA A 308 -13.24 -2.72 8.82
N ASN A 309 -13.26 -2.59 7.50
CA ASN A 309 -12.67 -1.51 6.73
C ASN A 309 -11.14 -1.41 6.80
N MET A 310 -10.44 -2.43 7.33
CA MET A 310 -9.01 -2.60 7.13
C MET A 310 -8.73 -3.30 5.81
N ALA A 311 -7.62 -2.95 5.16
CA ALA A 311 -7.13 -3.65 3.99
C ALA A 311 -5.99 -4.60 4.34
N VAL A 312 -5.93 -5.73 3.63
CA VAL A 312 -4.90 -6.76 3.76
C VAL A 312 -4.36 -7.14 2.38
N ALA A 313 -3.07 -7.48 2.32
CA ALA A 313 -2.47 -8.11 1.16
C ALA A 313 -1.53 -9.23 1.64
N TRP A 314 -1.91 -10.47 1.33
CA TRP A 314 -1.09 -11.65 1.59
C TRP A 314 -0.34 -12.02 0.34
N ASN A 315 0.93 -12.36 0.47
CA ASN A 315 1.81 -12.62 -0.68
C ASN A 315 2.63 -13.91 -0.53
N PRO A 316 1.98 -15.04 -0.18
CA PRO A 316 2.70 -16.30 -0.08
C PRO A 316 3.38 -16.65 -1.40
N SER A 317 4.55 -17.27 -1.31
CA SER A 317 5.39 -17.58 -2.46
C SER A 317 6.14 -18.89 -2.31
N LEU A 318 6.38 -19.55 -3.45
CA LEU A 318 7.23 -20.71 -3.60
C LEU A 318 8.23 -20.44 -4.74
N PRO A 319 9.34 -21.21 -4.85
CA PRO A 319 10.22 -21.09 -6.01
C PRO A 319 9.47 -21.27 -7.34
N GLY A 320 9.28 -20.18 -8.09
CA GLY A 320 8.53 -20.19 -9.35
C GLY A 320 7.05 -19.83 -9.27
N ALA A 321 6.48 -19.65 -8.07
CA ALA A 321 5.07 -19.26 -7.90
C ALA A 321 4.87 -18.24 -6.78
N LYS A 322 3.97 -17.30 -7.00
CA LYS A 322 3.55 -16.29 -6.02
C LYS A 322 2.11 -15.87 -6.33
N ILE A 323 1.40 -15.41 -5.32
CA ILE A 323 0.10 -14.76 -5.48
C ILE A 323 0.02 -13.56 -4.57
N GLU A 324 -0.64 -12.51 -5.01
CA GLU A 324 -0.92 -11.33 -4.20
C GLU A 324 -2.08 -10.56 -4.81
N ASP A 325 -3.01 -10.16 -3.96
CA ASP A 325 -4.04 -9.18 -4.24
C ASP A 325 -4.32 -8.36 -2.98
N THR A 326 -4.87 -7.17 -3.16
CA THR A 326 -5.33 -6.30 -2.08
C THR A 326 -6.81 -6.54 -1.82
N PHE A 327 -7.15 -6.87 -0.57
CA PHE A 327 -8.51 -7.07 -0.11
C PHE A 327 -8.88 -6.07 0.98
N VAL A 328 -10.16 -5.72 1.05
CA VAL A 328 -10.75 -5.00 2.19
C VAL A 328 -11.69 -5.93 2.94
N ILE A 329 -11.62 -5.88 4.27
CA ILE A 329 -12.56 -6.56 5.17
C ILE A 329 -13.81 -5.67 5.28
N LEU A 330 -14.95 -6.15 4.80
CA LEU A 330 -16.22 -5.44 4.87
C LEU A 330 -16.85 -5.54 6.27
N GLU A 331 -17.86 -4.72 6.55
CA GLU A 331 -18.57 -4.70 7.84
C GLU A 331 -19.26 -6.04 8.16
N ASP A 332 -19.69 -6.78 7.13
CA ASP A 332 -20.27 -8.13 7.29
C ASP A 332 -19.21 -9.25 7.43
N GLY A 333 -17.95 -8.88 7.49
CA GLY A 333 -16.80 -9.79 7.60
C GLY A 333 -16.40 -10.48 6.29
N LYS A 334 -17.05 -10.15 5.16
CA LYS A 334 -16.60 -10.61 3.85
C LYS A 334 -15.38 -9.84 3.38
N LEU A 335 -14.66 -10.43 2.42
CA LEU A 335 -13.55 -9.81 1.74
C LEU A 335 -13.95 -9.32 0.34
N GLU A 336 -13.68 -8.06 0.06
CA GLU A 336 -13.74 -7.48 -1.28
C GLU A 336 -12.35 -7.45 -1.89
N ASN A 337 -12.15 -8.06 -3.05
CA ASN A 337 -10.88 -7.98 -3.80
C ASN A 337 -10.83 -6.69 -4.60
N LEU A 338 -9.97 -5.75 -4.23
CA LEU A 338 -9.82 -4.46 -4.89
C LEU A 338 -9.04 -4.53 -6.21
N THR A 339 -8.23 -5.59 -6.39
CA THR A 339 -7.33 -5.78 -7.53
C THR A 339 -7.79 -6.91 -8.47
N PHE A 340 -9.05 -7.30 -8.38
CA PHE A 340 -9.66 -8.22 -9.33
C PHE A 340 -9.92 -7.52 -10.66
N ASP A 341 -9.45 -8.15 -11.76
CA ASP A 341 -9.77 -7.75 -13.13
C ASP A 341 -10.47 -8.92 -13.83
N PRO A 342 -11.72 -8.76 -14.28
CA PRO A 342 -12.45 -9.82 -14.98
C PRO A 342 -11.83 -10.20 -16.34
N ASN A 343 -10.96 -9.34 -16.90
CA ASN A 343 -10.26 -9.61 -18.15
C ASN A 343 -8.98 -10.45 -17.96
N PHE A 344 -8.51 -10.61 -16.71
CA PHE A 344 -7.38 -11.48 -16.41
C PHE A 344 -7.86 -12.89 -16.08
N PRO A 345 -7.19 -13.96 -16.58
CA PRO A 345 -7.62 -15.34 -16.34
C PRO A 345 -7.63 -15.65 -14.84
N SER A 346 -8.70 -16.29 -14.40
CA SER A 346 -8.91 -16.60 -12.99
C SER A 346 -9.68 -17.88 -12.78
N VAL A 347 -9.60 -18.43 -11.57
CA VAL A 347 -10.30 -19.63 -11.11
C VAL A 347 -10.90 -19.38 -9.74
N GLU A 348 -12.03 -19.99 -9.45
CA GLU A 348 -12.63 -19.88 -8.13
C GLU A 348 -11.93 -20.80 -7.12
N ILE A 349 -11.48 -20.21 -6.01
CA ILE A 349 -10.85 -20.90 -4.86
C ILE A 349 -11.54 -20.43 -3.57
N ALA A 350 -12.14 -21.34 -2.85
CA ALA A 350 -12.83 -21.06 -1.59
C ALA A 350 -13.83 -19.88 -1.70
N GLY A 351 -14.61 -19.83 -2.79
CA GLY A 351 -15.62 -18.80 -3.05
C GLY A 351 -15.05 -17.44 -3.53
N ARG A 352 -13.78 -17.39 -3.95
CA ARG A 352 -13.13 -16.15 -4.44
C ARG A 352 -12.44 -16.40 -5.77
N MET A 353 -12.62 -15.47 -6.71
CA MET A 353 -11.88 -15.50 -7.98
C MET A 353 -10.41 -15.17 -7.71
N ARG A 354 -9.51 -16.08 -8.10
CA ARG A 354 -8.06 -15.94 -7.92
C ARG A 354 -7.34 -16.03 -9.26
N PRO A 355 -6.32 -15.17 -9.50
CA PRO A 355 -5.61 -15.18 -10.79
C PRO A 355 -4.90 -16.50 -11.03
N ILE A 356 -4.92 -16.93 -12.28
CA ILE A 356 -4.04 -17.97 -12.83
C ILE A 356 -3.10 -17.31 -13.85
N PRO A 357 -1.98 -17.93 -14.20
CA PRO A 357 -1.09 -17.37 -15.23
C PRO A 357 -1.82 -17.10 -16.54
N LEU A 358 -1.53 -15.95 -17.16
CA LEU A 358 -1.96 -15.65 -18.53
C LEU A 358 -1.11 -16.46 -19.50
N GLU A 359 -1.74 -17.23 -20.37
CA GLU A 359 -1.06 -17.98 -21.41
C GLU A 359 -1.19 -17.24 -22.76
N ILE A 360 -0.06 -16.98 -23.41
CA ILE A 360 0.03 -16.38 -24.75
C ILE A 360 0.61 -17.44 -25.69
N ASN A 361 -0.17 -17.85 -26.69
CA ASN A 361 0.19 -18.87 -27.69
C ASN A 361 0.89 -18.26 -28.91
#